data_3289f131b991f3bb4115965a87955695
#
_entry.id   3289f131b991f3bb4115965a87955695
#
_cell.length_a   1.000
_cell.length_b   1.000
_cell.length_c   1.000
_cell.angle_alpha   90.00
_cell.angle_beta   90.00
_cell.angle_gamma   90.00
#
_symmetry.space_group_name_H-M   'P 1'
#
loop_
_entity.id
_entity.type
_entity.pdbx_description
1 polymer ?
#
loop_
_entity_poly.entity_id
_entity_poly.type
_entity_poly.pdbx_seq_one_letter_code
_entity_poly.pdbx_strand_id
1 'polypeptide(L)'
;WHRMEKEHLTTLQTLCTQISQETLFCGEISNDMASEIRQNLGKLAIMPQNVARLPRAVSLAALGWQRLSQGERDNLATLQPLYLKPPQITKPKERRKN
;
A
#
# COMPACT_ATOMS: atom_id res chain seq x y z
N TRP A 1 -2.65 -8.36 -15.77
CA TRP A 1 -2.66 -8.16 -14.32
C TRP A 1 -4.03 -8.45 -13.76
N HIS A 2 -4.08 -9.30 -12.74
CA HIS A 2 -5.31 -9.67 -12.06
C HIS A 2 -5.18 -9.38 -10.58
N ARG A 3 -6.22 -8.80 -9.99
CA ARG A 3 -6.29 -8.64 -8.54
C ARG A 3 -6.59 -10.00 -7.91
N MET A 4 -5.67 -10.52 -7.11
CA MET A 4 -5.85 -11.77 -6.39
C MET A 4 -6.59 -11.57 -5.09
N GLU A 5 -6.35 -10.46 -4.41
CA GLU A 5 -7.03 -10.05 -3.18
C GLU A 5 -7.37 -8.58 -3.22
N LYS A 6 -8.46 -8.22 -2.56
CA LYS A 6 -8.87 -6.84 -2.37
C LYS A 6 -7.95 -6.15 -1.35
N GLU A 7 -7.77 -4.85 -1.51
CA GLU A 7 -7.03 -4.03 -0.56
C GLU A 7 -7.56 -4.22 0.86
N HIS A 8 -6.68 -4.48 1.81
CA HIS A 8 -7.03 -4.71 3.21
C HIS A 8 -5.87 -4.40 4.15
N LEU A 9 -6.21 -4.21 5.42
CA LEU A 9 -5.21 -4.10 6.48
C LEU A 9 -4.82 -5.50 6.95
N THR A 10 -3.51 -5.70 7.15
CA THR A 10 -2.98 -6.95 7.69
C THR A 10 -1.72 -6.68 8.50
N THR A 11 -1.26 -7.66 9.23
CA THR A 11 0.05 -7.62 9.85
C THR A 11 1.09 -8.27 8.95
N LEU A 12 2.35 -7.89 9.11
CA LEU A 12 3.43 -8.48 8.32
C LEU A 12 3.54 -10.00 8.55
N GLN A 13 3.38 -10.45 9.78
CA GLN A 13 3.40 -11.87 10.11
C GLN A 13 2.28 -12.64 9.41
N THR A 14 1.07 -12.13 9.45
CA THR A 14 -0.08 -12.75 8.78
C THR A 14 0.12 -12.79 7.27
N LEU A 15 0.60 -11.70 6.68
CA LEU A 15 0.89 -11.66 5.25
C LEU A 15 1.92 -12.71 4.85
N CYS A 16 3.00 -12.84 5.59
CA CYS A 16 4.05 -13.81 5.30
C CYS A 16 3.55 -15.26 5.36
N THR A 17 2.58 -15.57 6.21
CA THR A 17 1.98 -16.92 6.28
C THR A 17 1.15 -17.26 5.04
N GLN A 18 0.65 -16.28 4.33
CA GLN A 18 -0.19 -16.46 3.14
C GLN A 18 0.61 -16.60 1.85
N ILE A 19 1.89 -16.29 1.88
CA ILE A 19 2.75 -16.31 0.69
C ILE A 19 3.38 -17.69 0.53
N SER A 20 3.09 -18.32 -0.59
CA SER A 20 3.57 -19.65 -0.96
C SER A 20 4.37 -19.69 -2.26
N GLN A 21 4.44 -18.59 -2.98
CA GLN A 21 5.12 -18.43 -4.26
C GLN A 21 6.03 -17.23 -4.25
N GLU A 22 6.94 -17.16 -5.21
CA GLU A 22 7.74 -15.96 -5.41
C GLU A 22 6.86 -14.73 -5.56
N THR A 23 7.08 -13.74 -4.72
CA THR A 23 6.25 -12.54 -4.63
C THR A 23 7.13 -11.31 -4.63
N LEU A 24 6.80 -10.36 -5.50
CA LEU A 24 7.44 -9.07 -5.55
C LEU A 24 6.79 -8.12 -4.54
N PHE A 25 7.60 -7.65 -3.60
CA PHE A 25 7.19 -6.66 -2.62
C PHE A 25 7.60 -5.27 -3.09
N CYS A 26 6.67 -4.34 -3.12
CA CYS A 26 6.93 -2.97 -3.51
C CYS A 26 6.08 -2.00 -2.67
N GLY A 27 6.42 -0.73 -2.75
CA GLY A 27 5.77 0.32 -1.98
C GLY A 27 6.67 0.85 -0.88
N GLU A 28 6.07 1.44 0.13
CA GLU A 28 6.79 2.00 1.27
C GLU A 28 7.15 0.90 2.27
N ILE A 29 8.34 0.36 2.14
CA ILE A 29 8.85 -0.72 2.98
C ILE A 29 10.10 -0.23 3.70
N SER A 30 10.03 -0.16 5.04
CA SER A 30 11.19 0.19 5.86
C SER A 30 12.25 -0.91 5.84
N ASN A 31 13.48 -0.57 6.25
CA ASN A 31 14.56 -1.56 6.33
C ASN A 31 14.23 -2.69 7.32
N ASP A 32 13.58 -2.38 8.42
CA ASP A 32 13.17 -3.38 9.41
C ASP A 32 12.12 -4.33 8.85
N MET A 33 11.13 -3.80 8.15
CA MET A 33 10.12 -4.61 7.45
C MET A 33 10.76 -5.49 6.38
N ALA A 34 11.68 -4.96 5.60
CA ALA A 34 12.39 -5.71 4.57
C ALA A 34 13.19 -6.86 5.17
N SER A 35 13.87 -6.64 6.28
CA SER A 35 14.61 -7.69 7.00
C SER A 35 13.70 -8.79 7.50
N GLU A 36 12.57 -8.43 8.08
CA GLU A 36 11.58 -9.38 8.57
C GLU A 36 10.96 -10.22 7.44
N ILE A 37 10.64 -9.60 6.32
CA ILE A 37 10.15 -10.29 5.14
C ILE A 37 11.18 -11.31 4.63
N ARG A 38 12.44 -10.91 4.54
CA ARG A 38 13.51 -11.81 4.10
C ARG A 38 13.73 -12.99 5.06
N GLN A 39 13.64 -12.74 6.35
CA GLN A 39 13.77 -13.79 7.36
C GLN A 39 12.65 -14.82 7.27
N ASN A 40 11.42 -14.37 7.03
CA ASN A 40 10.24 -15.23 6.99
C ASN A 40 10.07 -15.97 5.65
N LEU A 41 10.41 -15.33 4.55
CA LEU A 41 10.11 -15.83 3.21
C LEU A 41 11.36 -16.30 2.43
N GLY A 42 12.54 -15.81 2.78
CA GLY A 42 13.78 -16.16 2.09
C GLY A 42 13.70 -15.89 0.59
N LYS A 43 13.86 -16.93 -0.22
CA LYS A 43 13.87 -16.83 -1.69
C LYS A 43 12.51 -16.46 -2.29
N LEU A 44 11.41 -16.62 -1.56
CA LEU A 44 10.09 -16.25 -2.03
C LEU A 44 9.88 -14.73 -2.08
N ALA A 45 10.68 -13.97 -1.34
CA ALA A 45 10.59 -12.52 -1.32
C ALA A 45 11.52 -11.91 -2.37
N ILE A 46 10.93 -11.26 -3.36
CA ILE A 46 11.64 -10.47 -4.34
C ILE A 46 11.42 -9.01 -3.99
N MET A 47 12.49 -8.32 -3.62
CA MET A 47 12.42 -6.92 -3.25
C MET A 47 13.29 -6.06 -4.17
N PRO A 48 12.70 -5.05 -4.82
CA PRO A 48 13.47 -4.09 -5.60
C PRO A 48 14.46 -3.34 -4.72
N GLN A 49 15.50 -2.82 -5.32
CA GLN A 49 16.43 -1.94 -4.63
C GLN A 49 15.73 -0.67 -4.13
N ASN A 50 16.35 0.02 -3.19
CA ASN A 50 15.77 1.12 -2.40
C ASN A 50 14.93 2.14 -3.18
N VAL A 51 15.35 2.51 -4.39
CA VAL A 51 14.65 3.51 -5.20
C VAL A 51 13.27 3.03 -5.64
N ALA A 52 13.12 1.74 -5.93
CA ALA A 52 11.85 1.18 -6.39
C ALA A 52 10.84 0.94 -5.26
N ARG A 53 11.26 1.07 -4.01
CA ARG A 53 10.38 0.94 -2.84
C ARG A 53 9.71 2.24 -2.43
N LEU A 54 10.14 3.37 -2.99
CA LEU A 54 9.56 4.68 -2.69
C LEU A 54 8.31 4.92 -3.53
N PRO A 55 7.28 5.55 -2.97
CA PRO A 55 6.12 5.99 -3.73
C PRO A 55 6.55 6.92 -4.88
N ARG A 56 5.99 6.71 -6.06
CA ARG A 56 6.35 7.47 -7.26
C ARG A 56 5.14 8.12 -7.89
N ALA A 57 4.93 9.39 -7.58
CA ALA A 57 3.87 10.18 -8.16
C ALA A 57 3.97 10.27 -9.70
N VAL A 58 5.18 10.29 -10.25
CA VAL A 58 5.39 10.32 -11.71
C VAL A 58 4.87 9.05 -12.37
N SER A 59 5.13 7.88 -11.78
CA SER A 59 4.62 6.61 -12.29
C SER A 59 3.09 6.54 -12.22
N LEU A 60 2.51 7.03 -11.15
CA LEU A 60 1.06 7.13 -11.00
C LEU A 60 0.45 8.07 -12.04
N ALA A 61 1.08 9.23 -12.28
CA ALA A 61 0.65 10.18 -13.30
C ALA A 61 0.71 9.56 -14.71
N ALA A 62 1.74 8.79 -15.02
CA ALA A 62 1.87 8.10 -16.30
C ALA A 62 0.77 7.06 -16.51
N LEU A 63 0.45 6.28 -15.47
CA LEU A 63 -0.66 5.33 -15.50
C LEU A 63 -2.02 6.03 -15.66
N GLY A 64 -2.22 7.13 -14.95
CA GLY A 64 -3.44 7.94 -15.05
C GLY A 64 -3.62 8.53 -16.45
N TRP A 65 -2.55 9.03 -17.05
CA TRP A 65 -2.56 9.54 -18.43
C TRP A 65 -2.93 8.44 -19.44
N GLN A 66 -2.35 7.25 -19.29
CA GLN A 66 -2.62 6.11 -20.15
C GLN A 66 -4.11 5.73 -20.09
N ARG A 67 -4.67 5.63 -18.91
CA ARG A 67 -6.10 5.31 -18.72
C ARG A 67 -6.99 6.40 -19.31
N LEU A 68 -6.68 7.66 -19.09
CA LEU A 68 -7.41 8.79 -19.66
C LEU A 68 -7.37 8.78 -21.18
N SER A 69 -6.21 8.48 -21.78
CA SER A 69 -6.04 8.39 -23.23
C SER A 69 -6.84 7.24 -23.84
N GLN A 70 -7.16 6.20 -23.06
CA GLN A 70 -8.02 5.09 -23.45
C GLN A 70 -9.51 5.37 -23.23
N GLY A 71 -9.87 6.56 -22.80
CA GLY A 71 -11.24 6.98 -22.54
C GLY A 71 -11.80 6.58 -21.18
N GLU A 72 -10.97 6.04 -20.29
CA GLU A 72 -11.40 5.73 -18.93
C GLU A 72 -11.47 7.00 -18.08
N ARG A 73 -12.58 7.18 -17.41
CA ARG A 73 -12.82 8.32 -16.52
C ARG A 73 -13.51 7.86 -15.26
N ASP A 74 -13.12 8.47 -14.15
CA ASP A 74 -13.79 8.24 -12.88
C ASP A 74 -15.04 9.12 -12.78
N ASN A 75 -16.00 8.66 -11.99
CA ASN A 75 -17.17 9.47 -11.65
C ASN A 75 -16.81 10.47 -10.55
N LEU A 76 -16.76 11.76 -10.89
CA LEU A 76 -16.38 12.82 -9.96
C LEU A 76 -17.29 12.89 -8.74
N ALA A 77 -18.55 12.49 -8.85
CA ALA A 77 -19.49 12.51 -7.74
C ALA A 77 -19.20 11.43 -6.68
N THR A 78 -18.57 10.32 -7.09
CA THR A 78 -18.29 9.19 -6.22
C THR A 78 -16.82 8.95 -5.97
N LEU A 79 -15.94 9.67 -6.68
CA LEU A 79 -14.49 9.54 -6.51
C LEU A 79 -14.07 10.01 -5.12
N GLN A 80 -13.46 9.10 -4.38
CA GLN A 80 -12.93 9.40 -3.04
C GLN A 80 -11.73 8.50 -2.76
N PRO A 81 -10.81 8.93 -1.86
CA PRO A 81 -9.72 8.08 -1.43
C PRO A 81 -10.22 6.81 -0.75
N LEU A 82 -9.51 5.71 -0.97
CA LEU A 82 -9.77 4.47 -0.24
C LEU A 82 -9.06 4.52 1.12
N TYR A 83 -9.83 4.70 2.19
CA TYR A 83 -9.32 4.65 3.55
C TYR A 83 -9.51 3.24 4.12
N LEU A 84 -8.41 2.50 4.29
CA LEU A 84 -8.44 1.19 4.92
C LEU A 84 -8.50 1.29 6.44
N LYS A 85 -8.05 2.41 6.96
CA LYS A 85 -8.09 2.74 8.39
C LYS A 85 -8.71 4.12 8.55
N PRO A 86 -9.69 4.32 9.45
CA PRO A 86 -10.26 5.63 9.70
C PRO A 86 -9.16 6.61 10.14
N PRO A 87 -9.25 7.90 9.72
CA PRO A 87 -8.32 8.91 10.21
C PRO A 87 -8.43 9.03 11.74
N GLN A 88 -7.28 9.20 12.40
CA GLN A 88 -7.27 9.43 13.84
C GLN A 88 -7.79 10.85 14.13
N ILE A 89 -8.91 10.92 14.84
CA ILE A 89 -9.49 12.17 15.28
C ILE A 89 -9.00 12.44 16.70
N THR A 90 -8.20 13.49 16.86
CA THR A 90 -7.81 13.97 18.18
C THR A 90 -9.01 14.64 18.84
N LYS A 91 -9.57 14.03 19.87
CA LYS A 91 -10.63 14.68 20.65
C LYS A 91 -10.03 15.87 21.41
N PRO A 92 -10.69 17.04 21.42
CA PRO A 92 -10.24 18.15 22.24
C PRO A 92 -10.17 17.72 23.71
N LYS A 93 -9.09 18.08 24.39
CA LYS A 93 -9.04 17.91 25.86
C LYS A 93 -10.21 18.69 26.46
N GLU A 94 -11.03 18.02 27.25
CA GLU A 94 -12.01 18.72 28.06
C GLU A 94 -11.26 19.74 28.95
N ARG A 95 -11.62 21.00 28.82
CA ARG A 95 -11.12 22.02 29.76
C ARG A 95 -11.70 21.66 31.12
N ARG A 96 -10.81 21.32 32.07
CA ARG A 96 -11.23 21.22 33.47
C ARG A 96 -11.85 22.57 33.86
N LYS A 97 -13.12 22.56 34.16
CA LYS A 97 -13.77 23.68 34.83
C LYS A 97 -13.23 23.72 36.26
N ASN A 98 -12.50 24.76 36.58
CA ASN A 98 -12.14 25.06 37.95
C ASN A 98 -13.36 25.60 38.70
#